data_25afb577fa2b31e46f34751159b0f91d
#
_entry.id   25afb577fa2b31e46f34751159b0f91d
#
_cell.length_a   1.000
_cell.length_b   1.000
_cell.length_c   1.000
_cell.angle_alpha   90.00
_cell.angle_beta   90.00
_cell.angle_gamma   90.00
#
_symmetry.space_group_name_H-M   'P 1'
#
loop_
_entity.id
_entity.type
_entity.pdbx_description
1 polymer ?
#
loop_
_entity_poly.entity_id
_entity_poly.type
_entity_poly.pdbx_seq_one_letter_code
_entity_poly.pdbx_strand_id
1 'polypeptide(L)'
;MMIADIVVGLSYGDEGKGKVTHHLLKSGEYTHCLRFNGGCNAGHTIYHNGEKFITHHIPAGVFFGVKSIIGSGCVVNLEQFFRELEMLEEAGIDTEGLIYIANNAHIITEAHLSEDSEDVSIGTTKQGNGPAYRDKYSRTGMRAEAVPALEPYLIDLYLEFHGN
;
A
#
# COMPACT_ATOMS: atom_id res chain seq x y z
N MET A 1 -6.55 -6.51 24.23
CA MET A 1 -7.28 -5.37 23.60
C MET A 1 -6.41 -4.80 22.51
N MET A 2 -6.94 -4.69 21.31
CA MET A 2 -6.25 -4.07 20.18
C MET A 2 -6.46 -2.55 20.23
N ILE A 3 -5.36 -1.79 20.11
CA ILE A 3 -5.39 -0.32 20.01
C ILE A 3 -4.89 0.05 18.61
N ALA A 4 -5.61 0.94 17.94
CA ALA A 4 -5.24 1.42 16.63
C ALA A 4 -5.23 2.94 16.59
N ASP A 5 -4.13 3.52 16.11
CA ASP A 5 -4.04 4.92 15.77
C ASP A 5 -4.22 5.11 14.26
N ILE A 6 -5.03 6.08 13.88
CA ILE A 6 -5.36 6.33 12.47
C ILE A 6 -4.82 7.70 12.06
N VAL A 7 -3.97 7.71 11.04
CA VAL A 7 -3.42 8.95 10.46
C VAL A 7 -4.19 9.28 9.18
N VAL A 8 -4.93 10.36 9.20
CA VAL A 8 -5.73 10.82 8.05
C VAL A 8 -5.36 12.25 7.67
N GLY A 9 -5.43 12.56 6.37
CA GLY A 9 -5.34 13.92 5.87
C GLY A 9 -6.72 14.55 5.74
N LEU A 10 -6.81 15.82 6.08
CA LEU A 10 -8.06 16.59 5.97
C LEU A 10 -8.07 17.50 4.73
N SER A 11 -7.08 17.39 3.87
CA SER A 11 -6.87 18.15 2.65
C SER A 11 -6.53 17.26 1.46
N TYR A 12 -6.09 17.83 0.35
CA TYR A 12 -5.83 17.12 -0.90
C TYR A 12 -4.35 16.74 -1.11
N GLY A 13 -3.56 16.60 -0.07
CA GLY A 13 -2.16 16.23 -0.11
C GLY A 13 -1.28 17.13 0.77
N ASP A 14 -0.02 16.77 0.91
CA ASP A 14 1.02 17.53 1.65
C ASP A 14 0.71 17.84 3.13
N GLU A 15 -0.19 17.11 3.76
CA GLU A 15 -0.54 17.29 5.18
C GLU A 15 0.50 16.71 6.15
N GLY A 16 1.54 16.07 5.63
CA GLY A 16 2.57 15.47 6.46
C GLY A 16 2.21 14.12 7.09
N LYS A 17 1.24 13.40 6.53
CA LYS A 17 0.87 12.05 7.00
C LYS A 17 2.07 11.13 7.17
N GLY A 18 2.98 11.12 6.20
CA GLY A 18 4.19 10.31 6.26
C GLY A 18 5.10 10.66 7.43
N LYS A 19 5.24 11.94 7.77
CA LYS A 19 6.04 12.40 8.92
C LYS A 19 5.41 11.98 10.24
N VAL A 20 4.08 12.09 10.36
CA VAL A 20 3.34 11.66 11.56
C VAL A 20 3.46 10.15 11.74
N THR A 21 3.25 9.38 10.68
CA THR A 21 3.40 7.92 10.71
C THR A 21 4.81 7.51 11.11
N HIS A 22 5.83 8.14 10.55
CA HIS A 22 7.22 7.91 10.92
C HIS A 22 7.48 8.19 12.40
N HIS A 23 6.96 9.29 12.91
CA HIS A 23 7.09 9.67 14.32
C HIS A 23 6.45 8.63 15.25
N LEU A 24 5.25 8.17 14.92
CA LEU A 24 4.54 7.13 15.67
C LEU A 24 5.30 5.80 15.65
N LEU A 25 5.75 5.35 14.48
CA LEU A 25 6.50 4.10 14.33
C LEU A 25 7.83 4.11 15.09
N LYS A 26 8.45 5.28 15.21
CA LYS A 26 9.71 5.45 15.93
C LYS A 26 9.60 5.21 17.43
N SER A 27 8.38 5.25 18.01
CA SER A 27 8.13 4.91 19.41
C SER A 27 8.40 3.45 19.73
N GLY A 28 8.33 2.56 18.73
CA GLY A 28 8.50 1.12 18.90
C GLY A 28 7.30 0.39 19.53
N GLU A 29 6.16 1.06 19.68
CA GLU A 29 4.97 0.51 20.32
C GLU A 29 4.03 -0.24 19.38
N TYR A 30 4.23 -0.10 18.06
CA TYR A 30 3.35 -0.68 17.04
C TYR A 30 3.88 -2.00 16.52
N THR A 31 2.97 -2.95 16.31
CA THR A 31 3.24 -4.26 15.71
C THR A 31 2.89 -4.31 14.24
N HIS A 32 1.98 -3.45 13.80
CA HIS A 32 1.46 -3.39 12.44
C HIS A 32 1.40 -1.96 11.92
N CYS A 33 1.67 -1.80 10.64
CA CYS A 33 1.46 -0.57 9.88
C CYS A 33 0.59 -0.90 8.68
N LEU A 34 -0.65 -0.41 8.67
CA LEU A 34 -1.65 -0.73 7.64
C LEU A 34 -1.96 0.48 6.78
N ARG A 35 -1.83 0.34 5.47
CA ARG A 35 -2.39 1.27 4.52
C ARG A 35 -3.82 0.84 4.20
N PHE A 36 -4.81 1.66 4.51
CA PHE A 36 -6.21 1.25 4.43
C PHE A 36 -6.88 1.61 3.11
N ASN A 37 -6.35 2.58 2.34
CA ASN A 37 -6.91 2.99 1.05
C ASN A 37 -5.84 3.60 0.12
N GLY A 38 -6.24 3.86 -1.13
CA GLY A 38 -5.42 4.49 -2.14
C GLY A 38 -4.75 3.50 -3.09
N GLY A 39 -4.12 4.05 -4.11
CA GLY A 39 -3.33 3.31 -5.11
C GLY A 39 -1.90 3.83 -5.17
N CYS A 40 -1.28 3.75 -6.35
CA CYS A 40 0.10 4.18 -6.55
C CYS A 40 0.26 5.66 -6.95
N ASN A 41 -0.81 6.44 -6.91
CA ASN A 41 -0.84 7.84 -7.36
C ASN A 41 -0.13 8.82 -6.44
N ALA A 42 0.06 8.48 -5.17
CA ALA A 42 0.75 9.32 -4.20
C ALA A 42 2.01 8.64 -3.68
N GLY A 43 3.14 9.33 -3.77
CA GLY A 43 4.40 8.88 -3.18
C GLY A 43 4.53 9.29 -1.72
N HIS A 44 5.07 8.40 -0.91
CA HIS A 44 5.40 8.64 0.50
C HIS A 44 6.93 8.67 0.63
N THR A 45 7.46 9.84 1.00
CA THR A 45 8.90 10.01 1.18
C THR A 45 9.30 9.67 2.61
N ILE A 46 10.29 8.80 2.75
CA ILE A 46 10.82 8.33 4.03
C ILE A 46 12.33 8.52 4.01
N TYR A 47 12.88 9.06 5.12
CA TYR A 47 14.32 9.13 5.34
C TYR A 47 14.71 8.08 6.37
N HIS A 48 15.56 7.14 5.98
CA HIS A 48 16.05 6.06 6.83
C HIS A 48 17.57 5.99 6.76
N ASN A 49 18.24 6.11 7.89
CA ASN A 49 19.71 6.14 7.97
C ASN A 49 20.37 7.15 7.01
N GLY A 50 19.76 8.32 6.84
CA GLY A 50 20.25 9.37 5.95
C GLY A 50 19.94 9.15 4.47
N GLU A 51 19.32 8.05 4.10
CA GLU A 51 18.90 7.72 2.73
C GLU A 51 17.44 8.05 2.50
N LYS A 52 17.12 8.54 1.31
CA LYS A 52 15.77 8.90 0.91
C LYS A 52 15.12 7.76 0.14
N PHE A 53 13.95 7.32 0.61
CA PHE A 53 13.11 6.33 -0.05
C PHE A 53 11.75 6.93 -0.43
N ILE A 54 11.23 6.53 -1.58
CA ILE A 54 9.88 6.88 -2.02
C ILE A 54 9.12 5.58 -2.26
N THR A 55 8.04 5.36 -1.50
CA THR A 55 7.14 4.22 -1.70
C THR A 55 5.76 4.71 -2.10
N HIS A 56 5.07 3.92 -2.92
CA HIS A 56 3.69 4.19 -3.34
C HIS A 56 2.71 3.17 -2.75
N HIS A 57 3.16 1.94 -2.52
CA HIS A 57 2.34 0.85 -1.99
C HIS A 57 2.78 0.38 -0.61
N ILE A 58 4.08 0.12 -0.43
CA ILE A 58 4.59 -0.50 0.80
C ILE A 58 4.58 0.50 1.95
N PRO A 59 3.88 0.18 3.06
CA PRO A 59 3.84 1.07 4.21
C PRO A 59 5.20 1.27 4.89
N ALA A 60 5.36 2.39 5.58
CA ALA A 60 6.60 2.79 6.23
C ALA A 60 7.06 1.87 7.38
N GLY A 61 6.17 1.03 7.90
CA GLY A 61 6.51 0.10 8.98
C GLY A 61 7.69 -0.81 8.69
N VAL A 62 7.92 -1.14 7.43
CA VAL A 62 9.03 -2.00 6.99
C VAL A 62 10.39 -1.46 7.41
N PHE A 63 10.56 -0.14 7.44
CA PHE A 63 11.81 0.52 7.88
C PHE A 63 12.06 0.39 9.39
N PHE A 64 11.08 -0.02 10.16
CA PHE A 64 11.12 -0.17 11.61
C PHE A 64 10.98 -1.63 12.07
N GLY A 65 11.04 -2.59 11.14
CA GLY A 65 10.81 -4.00 11.46
C GLY A 65 9.37 -4.30 11.87
N VAL A 66 8.42 -3.48 11.43
CA VAL A 66 6.99 -3.61 11.73
C VAL A 66 6.27 -4.24 10.55
N LYS A 67 5.38 -5.20 10.81
CA LYS A 67 4.56 -5.84 9.78
C LYS A 67 3.75 -4.78 9.03
N SER A 68 3.98 -4.69 7.71
CA SER A 68 3.46 -3.64 6.84
C SER A 68 2.49 -4.22 5.84
N ILE A 69 1.23 -3.81 5.90
CA ILE A 69 0.13 -4.43 5.18
C ILE A 69 -0.52 -3.42 4.24
N ILE A 70 -0.65 -3.81 2.97
CA ILE A 70 -1.48 -3.12 1.99
C ILE A 70 -2.90 -3.67 2.15
N GLY A 71 -3.80 -2.84 2.68
CA GLY A 71 -5.12 -3.26 3.13
C GLY A 71 -6.14 -3.47 2.02
N SER A 72 -7.31 -3.96 2.40
CA SER A 72 -8.40 -4.31 1.47
C SER A 72 -9.01 -3.12 0.72
N GLY A 73 -8.86 -1.92 1.24
CA GLY A 73 -9.31 -0.69 0.58
C GLY A 73 -8.37 -0.18 -0.51
N CYS A 74 -7.21 -0.81 -0.72
CA CYS A 74 -6.21 -0.38 -1.69
C CYS A 74 -6.47 -1.00 -3.07
N VAL A 75 -5.95 -0.30 -4.09
CA VAL A 75 -5.78 -0.82 -5.45
C VAL A 75 -4.29 -0.87 -5.77
N VAL A 76 -3.80 -2.00 -6.25
CA VAL A 76 -2.37 -2.31 -6.32
C VAL A 76 -1.91 -2.45 -7.77
N ASN A 77 -0.90 -1.67 -8.15
CA ASN A 77 -0.14 -1.88 -9.37
C ASN A 77 0.97 -2.90 -9.09
N LEU A 78 0.91 -4.05 -9.74
CA LEU A 78 1.86 -5.15 -9.48
C LEU A 78 3.31 -4.77 -9.83
N GLU A 79 3.51 -4.13 -10.97
CA GLU A 79 4.86 -3.71 -11.38
C GLU A 79 5.47 -2.74 -10.36
N GLN A 80 4.69 -1.78 -9.90
CA GLN A 80 5.14 -0.82 -8.90
C GLN A 80 5.43 -1.50 -7.55
N PHE A 81 4.58 -2.44 -7.15
CA PHE A 81 4.79 -3.20 -5.91
C PHE A 81 6.11 -3.98 -5.92
N PHE A 82 6.36 -4.74 -6.97
CA PHE A 82 7.61 -5.52 -7.07
C PHE A 82 8.85 -4.64 -7.24
N ARG A 83 8.73 -3.51 -7.92
CA ARG A 83 9.81 -2.53 -8.04
C ARG A 83 10.18 -1.92 -6.68
N GLU A 84 9.21 -1.63 -5.84
CA GLU A 84 9.45 -1.14 -4.47
C GLU A 84 10.09 -2.21 -3.59
N LEU A 85 9.64 -3.46 -3.71
CA LEU A 85 10.21 -4.59 -2.98
C LEU A 85 11.69 -4.77 -3.33
N GLU A 86 12.03 -4.78 -4.61
CA GLU A 86 13.40 -4.87 -5.09
C GLU A 86 14.26 -3.70 -4.60
N MET A 87 13.75 -2.48 -4.66
CA MET A 87 14.44 -1.29 -4.15
C MET A 87 14.79 -1.41 -2.66
N LEU A 88 13.87 -1.91 -1.84
CA LEU A 88 14.09 -2.10 -0.41
C LEU A 88 15.13 -3.21 -0.15
N GLU A 89 15.07 -4.31 -0.87
CA GLU A 89 16.01 -5.42 -0.75
C GLU A 89 17.43 -5.00 -1.17
N GLU A 90 17.57 -4.28 -2.28
CA GLU A 90 18.86 -3.73 -2.75
C GLU A 90 19.47 -2.74 -1.76
N ALA A 91 18.66 -2.00 -1.04
CA ALA A 91 19.10 -1.08 0.01
C ALA A 91 19.44 -1.77 1.33
N GLY A 92 19.29 -3.11 1.42
CA GLY A 92 19.58 -3.87 2.62
C GLY A 92 18.51 -3.78 3.71
N ILE A 93 17.31 -3.34 3.36
CA ILE A 93 16.17 -3.34 4.27
C ILE A 93 15.66 -4.78 4.40
N ASP A 94 15.52 -5.28 5.63
CA ASP A 94 14.93 -6.58 5.87
C ASP A 94 13.44 -6.54 5.58
N THR A 95 13.01 -7.30 4.57
CA THR A 95 11.61 -7.38 4.12
C THR A 95 10.97 -8.73 4.45
N GLU A 96 11.74 -9.70 4.89
CA GLU A 96 11.27 -11.07 5.12
C GLU A 96 10.20 -11.12 6.22
N GLY A 97 9.02 -11.63 5.85
CA GLY A 97 7.90 -11.76 6.78
C GLY A 97 7.29 -10.43 7.25
N LEU A 98 7.62 -9.30 6.59
CA LEU A 98 7.16 -7.97 6.99
C LEU A 98 6.19 -7.33 6.01
N ILE A 99 6.15 -7.77 4.74
CA ILE A 99 5.33 -7.12 3.71
C ILE A 99 4.19 -8.03 3.28
N TYR A 100 2.95 -7.52 3.37
CA TYR A 100 1.75 -8.26 3.03
C TYR A 100 0.75 -7.42 2.24
N ILE A 101 -0.08 -8.13 1.47
CA ILE A 101 -1.22 -7.58 0.74
C ILE A 101 -2.47 -8.34 1.18
N ALA A 102 -3.52 -7.62 1.55
CA ALA A 102 -4.80 -8.24 1.88
C ALA A 102 -5.31 -9.09 0.71
N ASN A 103 -5.79 -10.29 0.98
CA ASN A 103 -6.35 -11.21 -0.03
C ASN A 103 -7.36 -10.53 -0.96
N ASN A 104 -8.16 -9.64 -0.40
CA ASN A 104 -9.26 -8.95 -1.07
C ASN A 104 -8.92 -7.52 -1.49
N ALA A 105 -7.65 -7.10 -1.44
CA ALA A 105 -7.21 -5.90 -2.15
C ALA A 105 -7.41 -6.09 -3.66
N HIS A 106 -7.63 -5.01 -4.40
CA HIS A 106 -7.86 -5.09 -5.83
C HIS A 106 -6.62 -4.72 -6.63
N ILE A 107 -6.52 -5.28 -7.83
CA ILE A 107 -5.39 -5.11 -8.73
C ILE A 107 -5.73 -4.07 -9.80
N ILE A 108 -4.81 -3.16 -10.07
CA ILE A 108 -4.84 -2.28 -11.22
C ILE A 108 -4.33 -3.07 -12.42
N THR A 109 -5.20 -3.34 -13.39
CA THR A 109 -4.87 -4.09 -14.60
C THR A 109 -4.37 -3.18 -15.72
N GLU A 110 -3.78 -3.76 -16.75
CA GLU A 110 -3.42 -3.02 -17.96
C GLU A 110 -4.63 -2.35 -18.63
N ALA A 111 -5.80 -2.97 -18.57
CA ALA A 111 -7.04 -2.37 -19.05
C ALA A 111 -7.39 -1.09 -18.30
N HIS A 112 -7.21 -1.07 -16.98
CA HIS A 112 -7.41 0.13 -16.16
C HIS A 112 -6.42 1.24 -16.52
N LEU A 113 -5.16 0.89 -16.75
CA LEU A 113 -4.13 1.85 -17.17
C LEU A 113 -4.42 2.44 -18.53
N SER A 114 -4.83 1.62 -19.49
CA SER A 114 -5.22 2.08 -20.84
C SER A 114 -6.42 3.00 -20.79
N GLU A 115 -7.48 2.63 -20.06
CA GLU A 115 -8.68 3.44 -19.90
C GLU A 115 -8.36 4.80 -19.27
N ASP A 116 -7.58 4.81 -18.19
CA ASP A 116 -7.22 6.05 -17.48
C ASP A 116 -6.27 6.94 -18.33
N SER A 117 -5.44 6.34 -19.19
CA SER A 117 -4.56 7.08 -20.08
C SER A 117 -5.32 7.84 -21.17
N GLU A 118 -6.46 7.31 -21.62
CA GLU A 118 -7.33 7.90 -22.63
C GLU A 118 -8.29 8.94 -22.03
N ASP A 119 -8.48 8.92 -20.70
CA ASP A 119 -9.34 9.87 -20.01
C ASP A 119 -8.77 11.29 -20.08
N VAL A 120 -9.59 12.21 -20.59
CA VAL A 120 -9.26 13.64 -20.69
C VAL A 120 -9.79 14.45 -19.51
N SER A 121 -10.37 13.79 -18.51
CA SER A 121 -10.92 14.42 -17.31
C SER A 121 -9.84 15.15 -16.51
N ILE A 122 -10.22 16.29 -15.95
CA ILE A 122 -9.32 17.05 -15.07
C ILE A 122 -9.17 16.30 -13.74
N GLY A 123 -7.92 16.10 -13.31
CA GLY A 123 -7.58 15.50 -12.01
C GLY A 123 -7.24 14.02 -12.03
N THR A 124 -7.29 13.36 -13.20
CA THR A 124 -6.76 11.99 -13.26
C THR A 124 -5.24 12.00 -13.21
N THR A 125 -4.66 11.06 -12.46
CA THR A 125 -3.21 10.84 -12.37
C THR A 125 -2.71 9.85 -13.43
N LYS A 126 -3.61 9.28 -14.24
CA LYS A 126 -3.34 8.27 -15.27
C LYS A 126 -2.65 7.01 -14.73
N GLN A 127 -2.95 6.66 -13.49
CA GLN A 127 -2.41 5.49 -12.79
C GLN A 127 -3.41 4.32 -12.68
N GLY A 128 -4.56 4.42 -13.37
CA GLY A 128 -5.59 3.40 -13.37
C GLY A 128 -6.40 3.27 -12.08
N ASN A 129 -6.25 4.17 -11.13
CA ASN A 129 -6.92 4.08 -9.83
C ASN A 129 -8.45 4.19 -9.95
N GLY A 130 -8.94 5.16 -10.71
CA GLY A 130 -10.38 5.38 -10.90
C GLY A 130 -11.08 4.15 -11.47
N PRO A 131 -10.67 3.65 -12.63
CA PRO A 131 -11.21 2.42 -13.22
C PRO A 131 -11.12 1.20 -12.30
N ALA A 132 -10.01 1.03 -11.59
CA ALA A 132 -9.84 -0.08 -10.65
C ALA A 132 -10.82 0.00 -9.47
N TYR A 133 -11.04 1.19 -8.91
CA TYR A 133 -12.04 1.39 -7.87
C TYR A 133 -13.47 1.19 -8.37
N ARG A 134 -13.79 1.65 -9.58
CA ARG A 134 -15.09 1.35 -10.21
C ARG A 134 -15.34 -0.15 -10.24
N ASP A 135 -14.38 -0.92 -10.73
CA ASP A 135 -14.52 -2.37 -10.85
C ASP A 135 -14.57 -3.06 -9.49
N LYS A 136 -13.83 -2.54 -8.50
CA LYS A 136 -13.94 -3.00 -7.11
C LYS A 136 -15.37 -2.86 -6.58
N TYR A 137 -15.97 -1.70 -6.72
CA TYR A 137 -17.31 -1.43 -6.18
C TYR A 137 -18.41 -2.09 -7.00
N SER A 138 -18.23 -2.29 -8.30
CA SER A 138 -19.14 -3.08 -9.13
C SER A 138 -18.94 -4.59 -8.98
N ARG A 139 -17.94 -5.03 -8.21
CA ARG A 139 -17.59 -6.43 -7.94
C ARG A 139 -17.17 -7.21 -9.20
N THR A 140 -16.57 -6.51 -10.16
CA THR A 140 -16.05 -7.09 -11.41
C THR A 140 -14.52 -7.08 -11.46
N GLY A 141 -13.87 -6.45 -10.46
CA GLY A 141 -12.43 -6.32 -10.40
C GLY A 141 -11.69 -7.60 -10.02
N MET A 142 -10.39 -7.62 -10.31
CA MET A 142 -9.49 -8.70 -9.91
C MET A 142 -8.99 -8.46 -8.48
N ARG A 143 -9.12 -9.46 -7.62
CA ARG A 143 -8.61 -9.43 -6.25
C ARG A 143 -7.18 -9.97 -6.20
N ALA A 144 -6.42 -9.53 -5.20
CA ALA A 144 -5.03 -9.96 -5.02
C ALA A 144 -4.88 -11.48 -4.92
N GLU A 145 -5.82 -12.16 -4.27
CA GLU A 145 -5.82 -13.63 -4.12
C GLU A 145 -5.89 -14.39 -5.45
N ALA A 146 -6.32 -13.74 -6.53
CA ALA A 146 -6.36 -14.33 -7.86
C ALA A 146 -5.02 -14.25 -8.61
N VAL A 147 -4.02 -13.57 -8.06
CA VAL A 147 -2.71 -13.37 -8.69
C VAL A 147 -1.68 -14.34 -8.10
N PRO A 148 -1.24 -15.36 -8.83
CA PRO A 148 -0.29 -16.37 -8.30
C PRO A 148 1.02 -15.77 -7.80
N ALA A 149 1.55 -14.74 -8.45
CA ALA A 149 2.79 -14.07 -8.05
C ALA A 149 2.72 -13.40 -6.68
N LEU A 150 1.52 -13.12 -6.17
CA LEU A 150 1.31 -12.51 -4.86
C LEU A 150 1.14 -13.52 -3.72
N GLU A 151 1.06 -14.81 -4.01
CA GLU A 151 0.84 -15.84 -2.99
C GLU A 151 1.72 -15.70 -1.75
N PRO A 152 3.04 -15.45 -1.85
CA PRO A 152 3.91 -15.29 -0.68
C PRO A 152 3.58 -14.06 0.19
N TYR A 153 2.83 -13.11 -0.34
CA TYR A 153 2.53 -11.83 0.32
C TYR A 153 1.09 -11.73 0.79
N LEU A 154 0.25 -12.72 0.51
CA LEU A 154 -1.17 -12.66 0.85
C LEU A 154 -1.42 -12.81 2.35
N ILE A 155 -2.36 -12.03 2.86
CA ILE A 155 -2.81 -12.08 4.24
C ILE A 155 -4.33 -11.95 4.33
N ASP A 156 -4.93 -12.75 5.18
CA ASP A 156 -6.33 -12.59 5.58
C ASP A 156 -6.41 -11.63 6.77
N LEU A 157 -6.92 -10.44 6.55
CA LEU A 157 -6.99 -9.41 7.60
C LEU A 157 -7.88 -9.81 8.77
N TYR A 158 -8.95 -10.56 8.51
CA TYR A 158 -9.80 -11.02 9.59
C TYR A 158 -9.06 -11.98 10.51
N LEU A 159 -8.37 -12.96 9.94
CA LEU A 159 -7.57 -13.92 10.71
C LEU A 159 -6.41 -13.24 11.42
N GLU A 160 -5.73 -12.29 10.77
CA GLU A 160 -4.59 -11.57 11.35
C GLU A 160 -4.98 -10.81 12.63
N PHE A 161 -6.14 -10.15 12.63
CA PHE A 161 -6.56 -9.30 13.75
C PHE A 161 -7.58 -9.94 14.70
N HIS A 162 -8.23 -11.03 14.32
CA HIS A 162 -9.26 -11.70 15.10
C HIS A 162 -9.03 -13.20 15.25
N GLY A 163 -8.19 -13.81 14.42
CA GLY A 163 -7.80 -15.20 14.54
C GLY A 163 -6.86 -15.44 15.72
N ASN A 164 -6.92 -16.60 16.27
CA ASN A 164 -6.03 -17.04 17.35
C ASN A 164 -5.20 -18.22 16.91
#